data_5480bce07f9dbac86540cd734cdc504d
#
_entry.id   5480bce07f9dbac86540cd734cdc504d
#
_cell.length_a   1.000
_cell.length_b   1.000
_cell.length_c   1.000
_cell.angle_alpha   90.00
_cell.angle_beta   90.00
_cell.angle_gamma   90.00
#
_symmetry.space_group_name_H-M   'P 1'
#
loop_
_entity.id
_entity.type
_entity.pdbx_description
1 polymer ?
#
loop_
_entity_poly.entity_id
_entity_poly.type
_entity_poly.pdbx_seq_one_letter_code
_entity_poly.pdbx_strand_id
1 'polypeptide(L)'
;MRYLTASLLLVLGVVSFAFLIKPYLHGLQLSGYKTSGIYKSKKFKPSICFQTGTVISFVIVWVLFYFVLNREIWGLILALGYLLTNLFSVVKVAKKKYKKPLKFTKRMIRLFLFAIAIYAAILGLGVGLMLGSGVETYFILLYALLTELTYAHIVAVSNVIALPFEKLNNRRYVLAAKNKLIKENPIKIAITGSYGKTSVKNYLAEMLKYKYKVLATKASFNTPLGMAMAIGELDCHDVFIAEFGARKTGDIAELMNMIKPDHAILTGITAQHLETFYSIENVIEEKHKVLNVDGIKVAADTDMIRKLDGVLYVGKNDGDFCKCDLIESSESGSRFIMHIDESTLVLKTALLGEHNVMNLMLAATMAYKLGISLGEIEDAIINMKPIPHRLELIKSGNVNILDDTFNCNPQGAECALNVLKEFDGRKIVLTPGMIELGDAEKSENYLLGRKIAAVADRAILIGANRTKPIYEGLISGGFNEREIFIFETLEKAKSNFSALLGGGDTLLMLNDLPDNY
;
A
#
# COMPACT_ATOMS: atom_id res chain seq x y z
N MET A 1 29.98 -14.65 42.50
CA MET A 1 28.66 -15.12 41.98
C MET A 1 27.80 -13.95 41.49
N ARG A 2 27.53 -12.92 42.28
CA ARG A 2 26.66 -11.76 41.96
C ARG A 2 27.02 -11.02 40.67
N TYR A 3 28.30 -10.67 40.43
CA TYR A 3 28.77 -10.04 39.20
C TYR A 3 28.61 -10.94 37.97
N LEU A 4 28.87 -12.26 38.11
CA LEU A 4 28.69 -13.22 37.03
C LEU A 4 27.23 -13.33 36.61
N THR A 5 26.31 -13.41 37.58
CA THR A 5 24.87 -13.45 37.35
C THR A 5 24.37 -12.16 36.67
N ALA A 6 24.84 -10.99 37.12
CA ALA A 6 24.50 -9.70 36.52
C ALA A 6 25.00 -9.58 35.07
N SER A 7 26.25 -10.01 34.81
CA SER A 7 26.80 -10.04 33.44
C SER A 7 26.03 -10.96 32.52
N LEU A 8 25.65 -12.14 32.99
CA LEU A 8 24.85 -13.10 32.23
C LEU A 8 23.46 -12.53 31.92
N LEU A 9 22.81 -11.87 32.89
CA LEU A 9 21.51 -11.20 32.70
C LEU A 9 21.59 -10.07 31.68
N LEU A 10 22.65 -9.27 31.69
CA LEU A 10 22.86 -8.21 30.71
C LEU A 10 22.94 -8.78 29.29
N VAL A 11 23.76 -9.82 29.09
CA VAL A 11 23.92 -10.45 27.77
C VAL A 11 22.60 -11.09 27.31
N LEU A 12 21.98 -11.90 28.17
CA LEU A 12 20.72 -12.57 27.85
C LEU A 12 19.57 -11.57 27.61
N GLY A 13 19.50 -10.51 28.42
CA GLY A 13 18.49 -9.45 28.26
C GLY A 13 18.62 -8.76 26.90
N VAL A 14 19.84 -8.36 26.50
CA VAL A 14 20.09 -7.72 25.21
C VAL A 14 19.80 -8.66 24.04
N VAL A 15 20.21 -9.91 24.13
CA VAL A 15 19.92 -10.92 23.10
C VAL A 15 18.41 -11.17 22.97
N SER A 16 17.71 -11.38 24.08
CA SER A 16 16.26 -11.57 24.08
C SER A 16 15.55 -10.35 23.48
N PHE A 17 15.95 -9.13 23.88
CA PHE A 17 15.43 -7.90 23.34
C PHE A 17 15.56 -7.85 21.82
N ALA A 18 16.73 -8.15 21.27
CA ALA A 18 16.98 -8.14 19.82
C ALA A 18 16.02 -9.04 19.03
N PHE A 19 15.57 -10.14 19.63
CA PHE A 19 14.59 -11.03 19.01
C PHE A 19 13.15 -10.56 19.24
N LEU A 20 12.82 -10.14 20.46
CA LEU A 20 11.45 -9.80 20.88
C LEU A 20 10.94 -8.46 20.33
N ILE A 21 11.83 -7.55 19.89
CA ILE A 21 11.43 -6.30 19.23
C ILE A 21 11.04 -6.47 17.76
N LYS A 22 11.35 -7.60 17.11
CA LYS A 22 11.05 -7.82 15.68
C LYS A 22 9.58 -7.54 15.30
N PRO A 23 8.56 -7.97 16.07
CA PRO A 23 7.17 -7.63 15.77
C PRO A 23 6.90 -6.12 15.77
N TYR A 24 7.50 -5.36 16.71
CA TYR A 24 7.33 -3.91 16.80
C TYR A 24 8.00 -3.19 15.62
N LEU A 25 9.20 -3.63 15.23
CA LEU A 25 9.91 -3.15 14.05
C LEU A 25 9.13 -3.46 12.77
N HIS A 26 8.54 -4.64 12.68
CA HIS A 26 7.70 -5.03 11.56
C HIS A 26 6.45 -4.15 11.47
N GLY A 27 5.74 -3.92 12.58
CA GLY A 27 4.61 -3.00 12.66
C GLY A 27 4.97 -1.58 12.23
N LEU A 28 6.15 -1.13 12.66
CA LEU A 28 6.67 0.19 12.28
C LEU A 28 6.98 0.26 10.77
N GLN A 29 7.57 -0.78 10.19
CA GLN A 29 7.84 -0.85 8.74
C GLN A 29 6.56 -0.85 7.92
N LEU A 30 5.56 -1.65 8.30
CA LEU A 30 4.27 -1.73 7.63
C LEU A 30 3.46 -0.41 7.72
N SER A 31 3.61 0.35 8.81
CA SER A 31 2.97 1.67 8.98
C SER A 31 3.73 2.82 8.30
N GLY A 32 4.74 2.53 7.47
CA GLY A 32 5.59 3.56 6.87
C GLY A 32 6.41 4.35 7.88
N TYR A 33 6.83 3.70 8.97
CA TYR A 33 7.59 4.28 10.09
C TYR A 33 6.83 5.34 10.90
N LYS A 34 5.50 5.30 10.87
CA LYS A 34 4.67 6.10 11.78
C LYS A 34 4.64 5.43 13.16
N THR A 35 5.03 6.15 14.20
CA THR A 35 5.09 5.63 15.58
C THR A 35 3.75 5.10 16.06
N SER A 36 2.64 5.72 15.62
CA SER A 36 1.28 5.25 15.90
C SER A 36 1.01 3.82 15.39
N GLY A 37 1.72 3.35 14.38
CA GLY A 37 1.58 1.99 13.84
C GLY A 37 1.98 0.90 14.83
N ILE A 38 2.86 1.19 15.79
CA ILE A 38 3.25 0.26 16.85
C ILE A 38 2.05 -0.05 17.77
N TYR A 39 1.22 0.97 18.06
CA TYR A 39 0.15 0.88 19.04
C TYR A 39 -1.24 0.62 18.44
N LYS A 40 -1.50 1.09 17.22
CA LYS A 40 -2.83 0.99 16.57
C LYS A 40 -3.08 -0.35 15.88
N SER A 41 -2.04 -1.09 15.50
CA SER A 41 -2.22 -2.34 14.77
C SER A 41 -2.83 -3.44 15.64
N LYS A 42 -4.03 -3.91 15.27
CA LYS A 42 -4.72 -5.03 15.93
C LYS A 42 -3.88 -6.32 15.95
N LYS A 43 -2.99 -6.52 14.97
CA LYS A 43 -2.10 -7.70 14.86
C LYS A 43 -0.95 -7.68 15.88
N PHE A 44 -0.56 -6.51 16.40
CA PHE A 44 0.55 -6.35 17.35
C PHE A 44 0.07 -6.24 18.81
N LYS A 45 -1.20 -5.81 19.05
CA LYS A 45 -1.82 -5.83 20.38
C LYS A 45 -1.66 -7.16 21.11
N PRO A 46 -1.88 -8.34 20.48
CA PRO A 46 -1.70 -9.62 21.18
C PRO A 46 -0.27 -9.88 21.65
N SER A 47 0.75 -9.40 20.94
CA SER A 47 2.15 -9.54 21.34
C SER A 47 2.46 -8.65 22.55
N ILE A 48 1.97 -7.42 22.57
CA ILE A 48 2.08 -6.48 23.69
C ILE A 48 1.34 -7.04 24.90
N CYS A 49 0.08 -7.47 24.75
CA CYS A 49 -0.72 -8.05 25.84
C CYS A 49 -0.09 -9.32 26.39
N PHE A 50 0.51 -10.15 25.54
CA PHE A 50 1.19 -11.37 25.97
C PHE A 50 2.43 -11.06 26.82
N GLN A 51 3.31 -10.15 26.37
CA GLN A 51 4.47 -9.73 27.16
C GLN A 51 4.05 -9.08 28.48
N THR A 52 3.09 -8.16 28.44
CA THR A 52 2.56 -7.51 29.65
C THR A 52 1.97 -8.54 30.61
N GLY A 53 1.17 -9.48 30.12
CA GLY A 53 0.58 -10.55 30.93
C GLY A 53 1.64 -11.46 31.55
N THR A 54 2.68 -11.81 30.81
CA THR A 54 3.78 -12.64 31.30
C THR A 54 4.54 -11.94 32.42
N VAL A 55 4.89 -10.66 32.22
CA VAL A 55 5.57 -9.85 33.24
C VAL A 55 4.71 -9.68 34.49
N ILE A 56 3.43 -9.36 34.36
CA ILE A 56 2.51 -9.22 35.51
C ILE A 56 2.40 -10.53 36.25
N SER A 57 2.23 -11.66 35.59
CA SER A 57 2.16 -12.97 36.22
C SER A 57 3.43 -13.28 37.01
N PHE A 58 4.59 -12.94 36.45
CA PHE A 58 5.89 -13.11 37.10
C PHE A 58 6.04 -12.23 38.34
N VAL A 59 5.59 -10.98 38.27
CA VAL A 59 5.59 -10.05 39.44
C VAL A 59 4.68 -10.55 40.53
N ILE A 60 3.48 -11.05 40.21
CA ILE A 60 2.53 -11.63 41.18
C ILE A 60 3.19 -12.85 41.86
N VAL A 61 3.74 -13.77 41.10
CA VAL A 61 4.43 -14.94 41.63
C VAL A 61 5.63 -14.50 42.50
N TRP A 62 6.37 -13.48 42.10
CA TRP A 62 7.48 -12.92 42.85
C TRP A 62 7.02 -12.39 44.21
N VAL A 63 5.95 -11.62 44.28
CA VAL A 63 5.38 -11.07 45.52
C VAL A 63 4.87 -12.15 46.44
N LEU A 64 4.11 -13.12 45.91
CA LEU A 64 3.51 -14.20 46.71
C LEU A 64 4.54 -15.09 47.39
N PHE A 65 5.63 -15.38 46.73
CA PHE A 65 6.64 -16.32 47.23
C PHE A 65 7.85 -15.64 47.90
N TYR A 66 8.00 -14.31 47.79
CA TYR A 66 9.09 -13.56 48.40
C TYR A 66 9.26 -13.78 49.90
N PHE A 67 8.13 -13.91 50.61
CA PHE A 67 8.10 -14.12 52.07
C PHE A 67 8.13 -15.59 52.52
N VAL A 68 8.02 -16.53 51.58
CA VAL A 68 7.78 -17.96 51.90
C VAL A 68 9.05 -18.81 51.66
N LEU A 69 9.87 -18.49 50.65
CA LEU A 69 11.01 -19.30 50.24
C LEU A 69 12.34 -18.72 50.71
N ASN A 70 13.33 -19.64 50.89
CA ASN A 70 14.71 -19.22 51.10
C ASN A 70 15.18 -18.35 49.95
N ARG A 71 15.82 -17.21 50.25
CA ARG A 71 16.19 -16.17 49.27
C ARG A 71 17.12 -16.65 48.13
N GLU A 72 18.03 -17.58 48.45
CA GLU A 72 18.93 -18.12 47.43
C GLU A 72 18.23 -19.05 46.43
N ILE A 73 17.39 -19.95 46.93
CA ILE A 73 16.58 -20.86 46.14
C ILE A 73 15.57 -20.05 45.30
N TRP A 74 14.98 -19.02 45.88
CA TRP A 74 14.06 -18.14 45.20
C TRP A 74 14.71 -17.41 44.03
N GLY A 75 15.91 -16.88 44.20
CA GLY A 75 16.69 -16.24 43.12
C GLY A 75 16.96 -17.17 41.95
N LEU A 76 17.25 -18.44 42.23
CA LEU A 76 17.49 -19.47 41.20
C LEU A 76 16.19 -19.78 40.41
N ILE A 77 15.07 -19.95 41.10
CA ILE A 77 13.76 -20.24 40.50
C ILE A 77 13.35 -19.07 39.56
N LEU A 78 13.53 -17.83 40.01
CA LEU A 78 13.25 -16.64 39.20
C LEU A 78 14.14 -16.55 37.95
N ALA A 79 15.44 -16.85 38.08
CA ALA A 79 16.36 -16.85 36.96
C ALA A 79 15.99 -17.90 35.89
N LEU A 80 15.66 -19.11 36.33
CA LEU A 80 15.19 -20.18 35.46
C LEU A 80 13.86 -19.82 34.78
N GLY A 81 12.92 -19.29 35.53
CA GLY A 81 11.63 -18.83 35.01
C GLY A 81 11.79 -17.72 33.98
N TYR A 82 12.65 -16.74 34.24
CA TYR A 82 12.97 -15.65 33.28
C TYR A 82 13.56 -16.22 31.99
N LEU A 83 14.50 -17.15 32.07
CA LEU A 83 15.10 -17.82 30.91
C LEU A 83 14.05 -18.59 30.10
N LEU A 84 13.21 -19.38 30.75
CA LEU A 84 12.19 -20.18 30.07
C LEU A 84 11.13 -19.32 29.38
N THR A 85 10.66 -18.25 30.04
CA THR A 85 9.68 -17.33 29.43
C THR A 85 10.25 -16.56 28.25
N ASN A 86 11.50 -16.11 28.32
CA ASN A 86 12.19 -15.47 27.21
C ASN A 86 12.40 -16.44 26.05
N LEU A 87 12.87 -17.68 26.31
CA LEU A 87 13.05 -18.71 25.28
C LEU A 87 11.72 -19.02 24.58
N PHE A 88 10.65 -19.23 25.36
CA PHE A 88 9.32 -19.48 24.81
C PHE A 88 8.83 -18.31 23.92
N SER A 89 9.01 -17.07 24.39
CA SER A 89 8.62 -15.86 23.67
C SER A 89 9.43 -15.70 22.36
N VAL A 90 10.73 -15.97 22.38
CA VAL A 90 11.60 -15.93 21.20
C VAL A 90 11.16 -16.99 20.18
N VAL A 91 10.91 -18.23 20.61
CA VAL A 91 10.43 -19.32 19.74
C VAL A 91 9.09 -18.97 19.11
N LYS A 92 8.15 -18.39 19.88
CA LYS A 92 6.85 -17.94 19.38
C LYS A 92 6.97 -16.85 18.33
N VAL A 93 7.85 -15.86 18.54
CA VAL A 93 8.11 -14.78 17.58
C VAL A 93 8.78 -15.33 16.32
N ALA A 94 9.72 -16.26 16.45
CA ALA A 94 10.43 -16.88 15.32
C ALA A 94 9.50 -17.71 14.41
N LYS A 95 8.51 -18.40 14.98
CA LYS A 95 7.53 -19.21 14.23
C LYS A 95 6.45 -18.40 13.51
N LYS A 96 6.31 -17.11 13.82
CA LYS A 96 5.25 -16.26 13.24
C LYS A 96 5.54 -15.98 11.77
N LYS A 97 4.69 -16.46 10.86
CA LYS A 97 4.76 -16.15 9.43
C LYS A 97 3.98 -14.87 9.14
N TYR A 98 4.54 -14.04 8.27
CA TYR A 98 3.92 -12.79 7.79
C TYR A 98 3.80 -12.84 6.25
N LYS A 99 2.72 -12.29 5.69
CA LYS A 99 2.52 -12.17 4.23
C LYS A 99 3.66 -11.35 3.59
N LYS A 100 4.06 -10.24 4.25
CA LYS A 100 5.25 -9.46 3.89
C LYS A 100 6.27 -9.56 5.03
N PRO A 101 7.37 -10.29 4.87
CA PRO A 101 8.36 -10.45 5.93
C PRO A 101 9.07 -9.13 6.25
N LEU A 102 9.55 -8.98 7.49
CA LEU A 102 10.40 -7.85 7.90
C LEU A 102 11.66 -7.81 7.02
N LYS A 103 11.88 -6.69 6.34
CA LYS A 103 13.08 -6.44 5.53
C LYS A 103 14.04 -5.53 6.29
N PHE A 104 15.26 -6.02 6.51
CA PHE A 104 16.34 -5.22 7.11
C PHE A 104 16.98 -4.29 6.08
N THR A 105 16.27 -3.18 5.78
CA THR A 105 16.82 -2.08 4.98
C THR A 105 17.87 -1.31 5.80
N LYS A 106 18.72 -0.49 5.14
CA LYS A 106 19.71 0.38 5.83
C LYS A 106 19.07 1.23 6.94
N ARG A 107 17.84 1.72 6.74
CA ARG A 107 17.06 2.43 7.75
C ARG A 107 16.68 1.54 8.91
N MET A 108 16.18 0.33 8.63
CA MET A 108 15.78 -0.63 9.65
C MET A 108 16.97 -1.08 10.50
N ILE A 109 18.14 -1.29 9.88
CA ILE A 109 19.37 -1.64 10.61
C ILE A 109 19.77 -0.53 11.58
N ARG A 110 19.79 0.73 11.14
CA ARG A 110 20.08 1.87 12.03
C ARG A 110 19.12 1.94 13.20
N LEU A 111 17.82 1.81 12.95
CA LEU A 111 16.79 1.84 13.97
C LEU A 111 16.96 0.68 14.96
N PHE A 112 17.24 -0.53 14.46
CA PHE A 112 17.50 -1.70 15.27
C PHE A 112 18.73 -1.50 16.18
N LEU A 113 19.82 -0.95 15.65
CA LEU A 113 21.02 -0.66 16.43
C LEU A 113 20.76 0.41 17.50
N PHE A 114 20.02 1.50 17.19
CA PHE A 114 19.61 2.49 18.19
C PHE A 114 18.78 1.87 19.30
N ALA A 115 17.81 1.00 18.95
CA ALA A 115 16.98 0.33 19.94
C ALA A 115 17.82 -0.55 20.87
N ILE A 116 18.76 -1.33 20.32
CA ILE A 116 19.68 -2.16 21.13
C ILE A 116 20.55 -1.29 22.04
N ALA A 117 21.12 -0.20 21.53
CA ALA A 117 21.97 0.69 22.31
C ALA A 117 21.21 1.35 23.48
N ILE A 118 19.97 1.82 23.23
CA ILE A 118 19.11 2.41 24.26
C ILE A 118 18.76 1.38 25.32
N TYR A 119 18.35 0.17 24.91
CA TYR A 119 18.01 -0.89 25.84
C TYR A 119 19.21 -1.34 26.66
N ALA A 120 20.37 -1.53 26.03
CA ALA A 120 21.60 -1.91 26.72
C ALA A 120 22.03 -0.84 27.73
N ALA A 121 21.87 0.45 27.40
CA ALA A 121 22.13 1.53 28.32
C ALA A 121 21.17 1.53 29.52
N ILE A 122 19.86 1.38 29.30
CA ILE A 122 18.86 1.31 30.37
C ILE A 122 19.14 0.12 31.29
N LEU A 123 19.32 -1.07 30.73
CA LEU A 123 19.58 -2.28 31.48
C LEU A 123 20.93 -2.21 32.21
N GLY A 124 21.98 -1.76 31.53
CA GLY A 124 23.34 -1.67 32.07
C GLY A 124 23.45 -0.66 33.21
N LEU A 125 22.89 0.54 33.03
CA LEU A 125 22.88 1.57 34.08
C LEU A 125 22.10 1.12 35.31
N GLY A 126 20.92 0.55 35.14
CA GLY A 126 20.12 0.05 36.26
C GLY A 126 20.80 -1.09 37.03
N VAL A 127 21.34 -2.08 36.31
CA VAL A 127 22.10 -3.17 36.92
C VAL A 127 23.36 -2.66 37.62
N GLY A 128 24.10 -1.72 36.99
CA GLY A 128 25.29 -1.11 37.59
C GLY A 128 25.01 -0.37 38.89
N LEU A 129 23.94 0.46 38.92
CA LEU A 129 23.51 1.16 40.12
C LEU A 129 23.10 0.21 41.25
N MET A 130 22.35 -0.87 40.92
CA MET A 130 21.94 -1.88 41.88
C MET A 130 23.12 -2.68 42.46
N LEU A 131 24.11 -2.99 41.62
CA LEU A 131 25.34 -3.64 42.07
C LEU A 131 26.13 -2.74 43.00
N GLY A 132 26.24 -1.45 42.70
CA GLY A 132 26.96 -0.44 43.51
C GLY A 132 26.30 -0.17 44.87
N SER A 133 24.96 -0.20 44.90
CA SER A 133 24.20 0.04 46.17
C SER A 133 23.99 -1.21 47.02
N GLY A 134 24.57 -2.33 46.66
CA GLY A 134 24.47 -3.55 47.48
C GLY A 134 23.13 -4.32 47.38
N VAL A 135 22.24 -3.96 46.45
CA VAL A 135 20.93 -4.57 46.27
C VAL A 135 21.03 -6.05 45.93
N GLU A 136 20.15 -6.88 46.48
CA GLU A 136 20.12 -8.33 46.29
C GLU A 136 19.85 -8.74 44.82
N THR A 137 20.45 -9.86 44.39
CA THR A 137 20.42 -10.33 42.98
C THR A 137 19.01 -10.53 42.42
N TYR A 138 18.05 -10.91 43.25
CA TYR A 138 16.66 -11.11 42.80
C TYR A 138 15.93 -9.79 42.45
N PHE A 139 16.33 -8.65 43.01
CA PHE A 139 15.83 -7.34 42.58
C PHE A 139 16.42 -6.93 41.23
N ILE A 140 17.65 -7.31 40.93
CA ILE A 140 18.26 -7.12 39.60
C ILE A 140 17.48 -7.92 38.53
N LEU A 141 17.07 -9.14 38.85
CA LEU A 141 16.20 -9.96 38.00
C LEU A 141 14.83 -9.33 37.79
N LEU A 142 14.21 -8.82 38.86
CA LEU A 142 12.93 -8.10 38.76
C LEU A 142 13.03 -6.86 37.88
N TYR A 143 14.12 -6.08 38.04
CA TYR A 143 14.38 -4.93 37.19
C TYR A 143 14.54 -5.33 35.71
N ALA A 144 15.33 -6.36 35.40
CA ALA A 144 15.50 -6.87 34.04
C ALA A 144 14.15 -7.29 33.43
N LEU A 145 13.28 -7.95 34.20
CA LEU A 145 11.94 -8.34 33.77
C LEU A 145 11.04 -7.11 33.51
N LEU A 146 11.05 -6.12 34.39
CA LEU A 146 10.25 -4.91 34.25
C LEU A 146 10.66 -4.08 33.01
N THR A 147 11.96 -4.13 32.62
CA THR A 147 12.40 -3.46 31.39
C THR A 147 11.77 -4.03 30.12
N GLU A 148 11.25 -5.27 30.13
CA GLU A 148 10.54 -5.83 28.98
C GLU A 148 9.26 -5.07 28.63
N LEU A 149 8.59 -4.45 29.63
CA LEU A 149 7.42 -3.60 29.40
C LEU A 149 7.74 -2.36 28.55
N THR A 150 9.01 -1.96 28.49
CA THR A 150 9.45 -0.78 27.77
C THR A 150 9.79 -1.04 26.29
N TYR A 151 9.80 -2.28 25.80
CA TYR A 151 10.24 -2.65 24.46
C TYR A 151 9.56 -1.86 23.34
N ALA A 152 8.23 -1.74 23.38
CA ALA A 152 7.50 -0.96 22.40
C ALA A 152 7.88 0.53 22.43
N HIS A 153 8.07 1.07 23.63
CA HIS A 153 8.44 2.47 23.86
C HIS A 153 9.89 2.76 23.41
N ILE A 154 10.81 1.82 23.65
CA ILE A 154 12.19 1.94 23.18
C ILE A 154 12.24 1.97 21.64
N VAL A 155 11.48 1.11 20.96
CA VAL A 155 11.39 1.15 19.51
C VAL A 155 10.77 2.46 19.02
N ALA A 156 9.75 2.98 19.71
CA ALA A 156 9.15 4.28 19.41
C ALA A 156 10.14 5.43 19.56
N VAL A 157 10.86 5.50 20.68
CA VAL A 157 11.90 6.51 20.96
C VAL A 157 13.03 6.41 19.95
N SER A 158 13.51 5.19 19.66
CA SER A 158 14.55 4.96 18.66
C SER A 158 14.14 5.48 17.28
N ASN A 159 12.86 5.30 16.89
CA ASN A 159 12.35 5.86 15.64
C ASN A 159 12.37 7.40 15.66
N VAL A 160 11.98 8.04 16.77
CA VAL A 160 12.01 9.50 16.90
C VAL A 160 13.44 10.03 16.80
N ILE A 161 14.40 9.39 17.48
CA ILE A 161 15.83 9.74 17.42
C ILE A 161 16.39 9.55 16.00
N ALA A 162 15.96 8.52 15.28
CA ALA A 162 16.40 8.26 13.91
C ALA A 162 15.84 9.25 12.89
N LEU A 163 14.67 9.88 13.14
CA LEU A 163 13.98 10.76 12.19
C LEU A 163 14.84 11.89 11.61
N PRO A 164 15.61 12.68 12.40
CA PRO A 164 16.43 13.76 11.84
C PRO A 164 17.52 13.22 10.90
N PHE A 165 18.15 12.10 11.24
CA PHE A 165 19.15 11.46 10.39
C PHE A 165 18.54 10.94 9.08
N GLU A 166 17.34 10.36 9.15
CA GLU A 166 16.62 9.89 7.96
C GLU A 166 16.17 11.07 7.09
N LYS A 167 15.67 12.16 7.67
CA LYS A 167 15.32 13.37 6.92
C LYS A 167 16.54 13.96 6.20
N LEU A 168 17.68 14.04 6.88
CA LEU A 168 18.92 14.55 6.27
C LEU A 168 19.40 13.64 5.14
N ASN A 169 19.38 12.33 5.35
CA ASN A 169 19.76 11.35 4.33
C ASN A 169 18.82 11.43 3.11
N ASN A 170 17.50 11.44 3.34
CA ASN A 170 16.51 11.58 2.27
C ASN A 170 16.70 12.89 1.48
N ARG A 171 16.98 14.00 2.18
CA ARG A 171 17.27 15.28 1.55
C ARG A 171 18.48 15.20 0.61
N ARG A 172 19.55 14.50 1.02
CA ARG A 172 20.74 14.28 0.15
C ARG A 172 20.37 13.50 -1.12
N TYR A 173 19.55 12.42 -1.01
CA TYR A 173 19.08 11.67 -2.17
C TYR A 173 18.22 12.52 -3.10
N VAL A 174 17.30 13.31 -2.54
CA VAL A 174 16.44 14.22 -3.31
C VAL A 174 17.27 15.29 -4.03
N LEU A 175 18.27 15.88 -3.36
CA LEU A 175 19.16 16.88 -3.98
C LEU A 175 20.02 16.26 -5.09
N ALA A 176 20.58 15.09 -4.87
CA ALA A 176 21.35 14.38 -5.90
C ALA A 176 20.48 14.07 -7.13
N ALA A 177 19.22 13.64 -6.91
CA ALA A 177 18.26 13.39 -7.97
C ALA A 177 17.91 14.67 -8.73
N LYS A 178 17.66 15.80 -8.05
CA LYS A 178 17.43 17.10 -8.70
C LYS A 178 18.60 17.51 -9.58
N ASN A 179 19.82 17.39 -9.08
CA ASN A 179 21.03 17.73 -9.86
C ASN A 179 21.19 16.83 -11.08
N LYS A 180 20.89 15.52 -10.95
CA LYS A 180 20.91 14.59 -12.07
C LYS A 180 19.85 14.96 -13.11
N LEU A 181 18.62 15.27 -12.69
CA LEU A 181 17.53 15.66 -13.57
C LEU A 181 17.86 16.95 -14.37
N ILE A 182 18.52 17.92 -13.73
CA ILE A 182 19.02 19.13 -14.40
C ILE A 182 20.11 18.81 -15.42
N LYS A 183 21.04 17.91 -15.05
CA LYS A 183 22.16 17.52 -15.93
C LYS A 183 21.70 16.74 -17.16
N GLU A 184 20.84 15.74 -16.98
CA GLU A 184 20.32 14.89 -18.05
C GLU A 184 19.26 15.61 -18.91
N ASN A 185 18.52 16.53 -18.29
CA ASN A 185 17.51 17.40 -18.91
C ASN A 185 16.51 16.68 -19.85
N PRO A 186 15.89 15.55 -19.45
CA PRO A 186 14.85 14.91 -20.24
C PRO A 186 13.58 15.76 -20.29
N ILE A 187 12.71 15.52 -21.26
CA ILE A 187 11.31 16.00 -21.23
C ILE A 187 10.62 15.34 -20.03
N LYS A 188 10.09 16.13 -19.10
CA LYS A 188 9.48 15.66 -17.86
C LYS A 188 7.96 15.74 -17.92
N ILE A 189 7.30 14.59 -17.80
CA ILE A 189 5.84 14.49 -17.84
C ILE A 189 5.34 14.04 -16.48
N ALA A 190 4.51 14.86 -15.81
CA ALA A 190 3.87 14.51 -14.56
C ALA A 190 2.48 13.93 -14.80
N ILE A 191 2.15 12.83 -14.11
CA ILE A 191 0.83 12.20 -14.17
C ILE A 191 0.27 12.07 -12.77
N THR A 192 -0.92 12.64 -12.52
CA THR A 192 -1.65 12.48 -11.25
C THR A 192 -3.14 12.22 -11.46
N GLY A 193 -3.81 11.83 -10.39
CA GLY A 193 -5.24 11.55 -10.34
C GLY A 193 -5.58 10.66 -9.14
N SER A 194 -6.83 10.37 -8.93
CA SER A 194 -7.26 9.38 -7.93
C SER A 194 -7.15 7.95 -8.50
N TYR A 195 -7.48 7.76 -9.77
CA TYR A 195 -7.40 6.50 -10.51
C TYR A 195 -6.74 6.70 -11.88
N GLY A 196 -6.39 5.62 -12.57
CA GLY A 196 -5.83 5.65 -13.93
C GLY A 196 -4.35 6.02 -14.06
N LYS A 197 -3.72 6.63 -13.07
CA LYS A 197 -2.32 7.12 -13.10
C LYS A 197 -1.31 6.11 -13.66
N THR A 198 -1.28 4.92 -13.06
CA THR A 198 -0.32 3.87 -13.45
C THR A 198 -0.62 3.34 -14.85
N SER A 199 -1.89 3.24 -15.21
CA SER A 199 -2.32 2.82 -16.54
C SER A 199 -1.89 3.84 -17.59
N VAL A 200 -2.23 5.11 -17.41
CA VAL A 200 -1.84 6.20 -18.33
C VAL A 200 -0.32 6.29 -18.45
N LYS A 201 0.42 6.20 -17.34
CA LYS A 201 1.88 6.19 -17.34
C LYS A 201 2.47 5.08 -18.22
N ASN A 202 1.99 3.86 -18.06
CA ASN A 202 2.50 2.72 -18.81
C ASN A 202 2.09 2.80 -20.29
N TYR A 203 0.83 3.17 -20.58
CA TYR A 203 0.36 3.34 -21.95
C TYR A 203 1.14 4.44 -22.69
N LEU A 204 1.33 5.59 -22.03
CA LEU A 204 2.13 6.68 -22.58
C LEU A 204 3.58 6.24 -22.82
N ALA A 205 4.17 5.50 -21.89
CA ALA A 205 5.54 5.01 -22.05
C ALA A 205 5.66 4.10 -23.27
N GLU A 206 4.69 3.19 -23.51
CA GLU A 206 4.70 2.32 -24.70
C GLU A 206 4.54 3.12 -26.00
N MET A 207 3.64 4.11 -26.04
CA MET A 207 3.44 4.97 -27.22
C MET A 207 4.68 5.81 -27.52
N LEU A 208 5.32 6.38 -26.50
CA LEU A 208 6.49 7.25 -26.71
C LEU A 208 7.76 6.49 -27.15
N LYS A 209 7.85 5.17 -26.94
CA LYS A 209 8.98 4.33 -27.38
C LYS A 209 9.21 4.32 -28.89
N TYR A 210 8.20 4.66 -29.69
CA TYR A 210 8.36 4.77 -31.14
C TYR A 210 9.34 5.87 -31.54
N LYS A 211 9.55 6.88 -30.68
CA LYS A 211 10.39 8.03 -30.99
C LYS A 211 11.44 8.35 -29.94
N TYR A 212 11.22 7.96 -28.68
CA TYR A 212 12.00 8.41 -27.54
C TYR A 212 12.52 7.24 -26.70
N LYS A 213 13.69 7.43 -26.09
CA LYS A 213 14.18 6.57 -24.99
C LYS A 213 13.49 7.00 -23.70
N VAL A 214 12.51 6.21 -23.24
CA VAL A 214 11.59 6.58 -22.13
C VAL A 214 12.00 5.91 -20.85
N LEU A 215 12.08 6.68 -19.76
CA LEU A 215 12.10 6.18 -18.39
C LEU A 215 10.78 6.56 -17.70
N ALA A 216 10.02 5.57 -17.25
CA ALA A 216 8.83 5.77 -16.41
C ALA A 216 9.08 5.29 -14.99
N THR A 217 8.50 5.98 -13.99
CA THR A 217 8.58 5.56 -12.59
C THR A 217 8.04 4.13 -12.41
N LYS A 218 8.82 3.27 -11.75
CA LYS A 218 8.42 1.88 -11.48
C LYS A 218 7.36 1.82 -10.39
N ALA A 219 6.39 0.93 -10.55
CA ALA A 219 5.36 0.62 -9.55
C ALA A 219 4.82 1.89 -8.85
N SER A 220 4.86 1.93 -7.52
CA SER A 220 4.37 3.02 -6.67
C SER A 220 5.45 4.02 -6.26
N PHE A 221 6.48 4.27 -7.08
CA PHE A 221 7.50 5.30 -6.84
C PHE A 221 6.92 6.71 -7.08
N ASN A 222 5.94 7.08 -6.28
CA ASN A 222 5.15 8.30 -6.41
C ASN A 222 5.32 9.26 -5.22
N THR A 223 6.39 9.09 -4.43
CA THR A 223 6.81 9.96 -3.32
C THR A 223 8.17 10.58 -3.63
N PRO A 224 8.60 11.67 -2.96
CA PRO A 224 9.89 12.31 -3.24
C PRO A 224 11.09 11.35 -3.20
N LEU A 225 11.13 10.41 -2.25
CA LEU A 225 12.20 9.42 -2.19
C LEU A 225 12.08 8.38 -3.31
N GLY A 226 10.87 7.92 -3.62
CA GLY A 226 10.61 7.02 -4.75
C GLY A 226 11.00 7.67 -6.08
N MET A 227 10.68 8.96 -6.26
CA MET A 227 11.13 9.75 -7.42
C MET A 227 12.65 9.85 -7.49
N ALA A 228 13.32 10.12 -6.35
CA ALA A 228 14.78 10.18 -6.33
C ALA A 228 15.42 8.84 -6.72
N MET A 229 14.83 7.72 -6.35
CA MET A 229 15.28 6.39 -6.79
C MET A 229 15.08 6.17 -8.29
N ALA A 230 13.91 6.55 -8.83
CA ALA A 230 13.63 6.44 -10.26
C ALA A 230 14.58 7.32 -11.10
N ILE A 231 14.78 8.58 -10.67
CA ILE A 231 15.72 9.50 -11.31
C ILE A 231 17.16 8.95 -11.27
N GLY A 232 17.52 8.20 -10.23
CA GLY A 232 18.80 7.49 -10.15
C GLY A 232 19.06 6.56 -11.35
N GLU A 233 18.02 6.05 -12.00
CA GLU A 233 18.07 5.16 -13.16
C GLU A 233 18.16 5.91 -14.52
N LEU A 234 18.05 7.25 -14.54
CA LEU A 234 18.26 8.03 -15.77
C LEU A 234 19.64 7.73 -16.36
N ASP A 235 19.66 7.52 -17.67
CA ASP A 235 20.86 7.24 -18.45
C ASP A 235 20.60 7.66 -19.90
N CYS A 236 20.84 8.93 -20.20
CA CYS A 236 20.57 9.52 -21.52
C CYS A 236 19.17 9.19 -22.05
N HIS A 237 18.15 9.30 -21.17
CA HIS A 237 16.76 9.18 -21.59
C HIS A 237 16.23 10.50 -22.10
N ASP A 238 15.45 10.43 -23.19
CA ASP A 238 14.82 11.62 -23.79
C ASP A 238 13.61 12.09 -22.99
N VAL A 239 12.87 11.15 -22.39
CA VAL A 239 11.63 11.41 -21.65
C VAL A 239 11.65 10.73 -20.29
N PHE A 240 11.26 11.47 -19.25
CA PHE A 240 11.00 10.96 -17.90
C PHE A 240 9.53 11.12 -17.53
N ILE A 241 8.81 10.01 -17.38
CA ILE A 241 7.39 10.00 -16.95
C ILE A 241 7.31 9.75 -15.47
N ALA A 242 6.80 10.72 -14.72
CA ALA A 242 6.70 10.73 -13.26
C ALA A 242 5.26 10.57 -12.78
N GLU A 243 4.95 9.46 -12.10
CA GLU A 243 3.64 9.26 -11.45
C GLU A 243 3.60 9.97 -10.10
N PHE A 244 2.78 11.02 -9.96
CA PHE A 244 2.63 11.79 -8.73
C PHE A 244 1.53 11.21 -7.84
N GLY A 245 1.91 10.76 -6.65
CA GLY A 245 0.98 10.36 -5.60
C GLY A 245 0.75 11.48 -4.60
N ALA A 246 -0.47 11.60 -4.10
CA ALA A 246 -0.81 12.51 -3.02
C ALA A 246 -1.73 11.81 -2.01
N ARG A 247 -1.40 11.93 -0.73
CA ARG A 247 -2.20 11.46 0.41
C ARG A 247 -2.65 12.59 1.32
N LYS A 248 -2.08 13.78 1.18
CA LYS A 248 -2.41 15.00 1.93
C LYS A 248 -2.12 16.24 1.09
N THR A 249 -2.68 17.36 1.49
CA THR A 249 -2.37 18.67 0.91
C THR A 249 -0.88 18.98 1.01
N GLY A 250 -0.31 19.47 -0.09
CA GLY A 250 1.12 19.82 -0.23
C GLY A 250 1.98 18.75 -0.91
N ASP A 251 1.51 17.50 -1.02
CA ASP A 251 2.30 16.41 -1.62
C ASP A 251 2.57 16.64 -3.12
N ILE A 252 1.59 17.12 -3.90
CA ILE A 252 1.78 17.45 -5.33
C ILE A 252 2.72 18.63 -5.46
N ALA A 253 2.54 19.68 -4.66
CA ALA A 253 3.41 20.86 -4.71
C ALA A 253 4.88 20.49 -4.41
N GLU A 254 5.14 19.57 -3.47
CA GLU A 254 6.49 19.07 -3.18
C GLU A 254 7.10 18.35 -4.41
N LEU A 255 6.31 17.50 -5.09
CA LEU A 255 6.76 16.78 -6.29
C LEU A 255 6.94 17.72 -7.49
N MET A 256 6.05 18.71 -7.69
CA MET A 256 6.19 19.77 -8.70
C MET A 256 7.50 20.55 -8.52
N ASN A 257 7.81 20.95 -7.28
CA ASN A 257 9.06 21.63 -6.95
C ASN A 257 10.32 20.75 -7.11
N MET A 258 10.16 19.44 -6.97
CA MET A 258 11.25 18.49 -7.14
C MET A 258 11.57 18.22 -8.60
N ILE A 259 10.55 17.92 -9.40
CA ILE A 259 10.67 17.43 -10.78
C ILE A 259 10.67 18.58 -11.78
N LYS A 260 9.90 19.65 -11.53
CA LYS A 260 9.64 20.75 -12.47
C LYS A 260 9.21 20.19 -13.83
N PRO A 261 8.04 19.53 -13.91
CA PRO A 261 7.60 18.91 -15.15
C PRO A 261 7.34 19.94 -16.24
N ASP A 262 7.63 19.54 -17.47
CA ASP A 262 7.36 20.36 -18.68
C ASP A 262 5.91 20.19 -19.13
N HIS A 263 5.36 18.97 -18.98
CA HIS A 263 4.00 18.59 -19.37
C HIS A 263 3.29 17.84 -18.25
N ALA A 264 1.96 17.82 -18.31
CA ALA A 264 1.15 17.20 -17.24
C ALA A 264 -0.08 16.46 -17.77
N ILE A 265 -0.44 15.38 -17.08
CA ILE A 265 -1.71 14.67 -17.27
C ILE A 265 -2.44 14.56 -15.93
N LEU A 266 -3.70 15.00 -15.91
CA LEU A 266 -4.64 14.79 -14.80
C LEU A 266 -5.66 13.72 -15.21
N THR A 267 -5.57 12.51 -14.62
CA THR A 267 -6.37 11.37 -15.08
C THR A 267 -7.82 11.46 -14.62
N GLY A 268 -8.15 11.16 -13.42
CA GLY A 268 -9.52 11.27 -12.89
C GLY A 268 -9.48 11.53 -11.39
N ILE A 269 -10.49 12.21 -10.89
CA ILE A 269 -10.63 12.54 -9.46
C ILE A 269 -11.84 11.82 -8.89
N THR A 270 -11.69 11.24 -7.70
CA THR A 270 -12.77 10.67 -6.89
C THR A 270 -12.41 10.79 -5.41
N ALA A 271 -13.38 10.58 -4.54
CA ALA A 271 -13.18 10.52 -3.11
C ALA A 271 -12.21 9.41 -2.72
N GLN A 272 -11.01 9.79 -2.32
CA GLN A 272 -9.93 8.90 -1.90
C GLN A 272 -9.06 9.59 -0.83
N HIS A 273 -8.55 8.81 0.14
CA HIS A 273 -7.71 9.32 1.24
C HIS A 273 -8.36 10.46 2.05
N LEU A 274 -9.69 10.43 2.23
CA LEU A 274 -10.42 11.48 2.95
C LEU A 274 -9.99 11.61 4.42
N GLU A 275 -9.46 10.55 5.03
CA GLU A 275 -8.85 10.63 6.38
C GLU A 275 -7.72 11.65 6.50
N THR A 276 -7.04 11.97 5.41
CA THR A 276 -5.87 12.85 5.40
C THR A 276 -6.07 14.13 4.58
N PHE A 277 -6.99 14.13 3.63
CA PHE A 277 -7.40 15.33 2.90
C PHE A 277 -8.54 16.09 3.58
N TYR A 278 -9.34 15.41 4.44
CA TYR A 278 -10.50 15.94 5.17
C TYR A 278 -11.71 16.29 4.31
N SER A 279 -11.56 16.65 3.04
CA SER A 279 -12.66 16.93 2.11
C SER A 279 -12.31 16.57 0.67
N ILE A 280 -13.32 16.41 -0.18
CA ILE A 280 -13.15 16.18 -1.62
C ILE A 280 -12.60 17.44 -2.33
N GLU A 281 -12.95 18.62 -1.86
CA GLU A 281 -12.45 19.89 -2.39
C GLU A 281 -10.94 19.99 -2.26
N ASN A 282 -10.38 19.58 -1.11
CA ASN A 282 -8.93 19.51 -0.89
C ASN A 282 -8.26 18.50 -1.83
N VAL A 283 -8.92 17.39 -2.16
CA VAL A 283 -8.41 16.42 -3.16
C VAL A 283 -8.38 17.05 -4.55
N ILE A 284 -9.46 17.75 -4.93
CA ILE A 284 -9.59 18.44 -6.21
C ILE A 284 -8.50 19.51 -6.33
N GLU A 285 -8.38 20.41 -5.36
CA GLU A 285 -7.39 21.49 -5.38
C GLU A 285 -5.95 20.96 -5.44
N GLU A 286 -5.65 19.95 -4.64
CA GLU A 286 -4.29 19.39 -4.62
C GLU A 286 -3.90 18.77 -5.96
N LYS A 287 -4.79 17.99 -6.57
CA LYS A 287 -4.50 17.31 -7.83
C LYS A 287 -4.44 18.26 -9.03
N HIS A 288 -5.24 19.32 -9.04
CA HIS A 288 -5.20 20.36 -10.08
C HIS A 288 -3.84 21.09 -10.15
N LYS A 289 -3.07 21.13 -9.07
CA LYS A 289 -1.74 21.74 -9.06
C LYS A 289 -0.77 21.13 -10.09
N VAL A 290 -1.01 19.88 -10.53
CA VAL A 290 -0.19 19.27 -11.59
C VAL A 290 -0.31 20.02 -12.91
N LEU A 291 -1.45 20.63 -13.20
CA LEU A 291 -1.69 21.39 -14.43
C LEU A 291 -0.99 22.77 -14.45
N ASN A 292 -0.31 23.16 -13.37
CA ASN A 292 0.48 24.37 -13.32
C ASN A 292 1.86 24.16 -13.97
N VAL A 293 1.85 23.91 -15.26
CA VAL A 293 3.02 23.75 -16.14
C VAL A 293 2.88 24.66 -17.36
N ASP A 294 3.97 25.01 -18.00
CA ASP A 294 3.96 25.90 -19.17
C ASP A 294 3.62 25.16 -20.47
N GLY A 295 3.95 23.86 -20.54
CA GLY A 295 3.76 23.05 -21.75
C GLY A 295 2.38 22.41 -21.89
N ILE A 296 2.34 21.21 -22.48
CA ILE A 296 1.10 20.48 -22.79
C ILE A 296 0.42 20.03 -21.49
N LYS A 297 -0.87 20.33 -21.39
CA LYS A 297 -1.76 19.95 -20.27
C LYS A 297 -2.88 19.09 -20.82
N VAL A 298 -3.00 17.87 -20.34
CA VAL A 298 -4.08 16.94 -20.70
C VAL A 298 -4.87 16.59 -19.46
N ALA A 299 -6.20 16.60 -19.53
CA ALA A 299 -7.04 16.20 -18.41
C ALA A 299 -8.26 15.39 -18.89
N ALA A 300 -8.71 14.45 -18.06
CA ALA A 300 -9.99 13.80 -18.29
C ALA A 300 -11.14 14.80 -18.15
N ASP A 301 -12.14 14.72 -19.02
CA ASP A 301 -13.36 15.48 -18.89
C ASP A 301 -14.34 14.75 -17.96
N THR A 302 -14.36 15.14 -16.70
CA THR A 302 -15.23 14.60 -15.65
C THR A 302 -15.74 15.73 -14.76
N ASP A 303 -16.89 15.53 -14.11
CA ASP A 303 -17.52 16.52 -13.23
C ASP A 303 -16.62 17.04 -12.10
N MET A 304 -15.65 16.21 -11.67
CA MET A 304 -14.72 16.58 -10.60
C MET A 304 -13.50 17.37 -11.08
N ILE A 305 -13.33 17.56 -12.38
CA ILE A 305 -12.19 18.29 -12.97
C ILE A 305 -12.69 19.64 -13.49
N ARG A 306 -12.18 20.70 -12.86
CA ARG A 306 -12.51 22.07 -13.27
C ARG A 306 -11.95 22.35 -14.64
N LYS A 307 -12.76 22.96 -15.51
CA LYS A 307 -12.30 23.42 -16.83
C LYS A 307 -11.37 24.63 -16.66
N LEU A 308 -10.21 24.54 -17.29
CA LEU A 308 -9.17 25.57 -17.30
C LEU A 308 -8.74 25.86 -18.74
N ASP A 309 -8.39 27.11 -19.04
CA ASP A 309 -7.90 27.49 -20.34
C ASP A 309 -6.54 26.82 -20.65
N GLY A 310 -6.34 26.45 -21.91
CA GLY A 310 -5.12 25.82 -22.40
C GLY A 310 -4.93 24.36 -21.96
N VAL A 311 -5.97 23.71 -21.44
CA VAL A 311 -5.99 22.28 -21.13
C VAL A 311 -6.72 21.52 -22.23
N LEU A 312 -6.11 20.46 -22.73
CA LEU A 312 -6.69 19.53 -23.69
C LEU A 312 -7.54 18.49 -22.93
N TYR A 313 -8.84 18.56 -23.07
CA TYR A 313 -9.75 17.64 -22.41
C TYR A 313 -9.97 16.39 -23.24
N VAL A 314 -10.10 15.26 -22.54
CA VAL A 314 -10.33 13.95 -23.11
C VAL A 314 -11.59 13.37 -22.47
N GLY A 315 -12.60 13.09 -23.26
CA GLY A 315 -13.88 12.65 -22.74
C GLY A 315 -14.83 12.12 -23.81
N LYS A 316 -16.11 12.39 -23.62
CA LYS A 316 -17.19 11.98 -24.53
C LYS A 316 -17.92 13.17 -25.15
N ASN A 317 -17.56 14.38 -24.78
CA ASN A 317 -18.26 15.59 -25.23
C ASN A 317 -17.71 16.07 -26.57
N ASP A 318 -18.55 16.69 -27.41
CA ASP A 318 -18.16 17.18 -28.72
C ASP A 318 -17.12 18.33 -28.67
N GLY A 319 -16.98 18.98 -27.51
CA GLY A 319 -15.96 20.02 -27.28
C GLY A 319 -14.62 19.51 -26.78
N ASP A 320 -14.46 18.21 -26.56
CA ASP A 320 -13.20 17.65 -26.09
C ASP A 320 -12.18 17.56 -27.22
N PHE A 321 -10.91 17.83 -26.91
CA PHE A 321 -9.81 17.71 -27.88
C PHE A 321 -9.66 16.27 -28.39
N CYS A 322 -9.89 15.31 -27.52
CA CYS A 322 -9.94 13.91 -27.89
C CYS A 322 -11.23 13.28 -27.33
N LYS A 323 -12.12 12.86 -28.24
CA LYS A 323 -13.42 12.27 -27.92
C LYS A 323 -13.41 10.76 -28.15
N CYS A 324 -14.13 10.04 -27.30
CA CYS A 324 -14.33 8.60 -27.42
C CYS A 324 -15.78 8.22 -27.59
N ASP A 325 -16.07 7.45 -28.62
CA ASP A 325 -17.29 6.70 -28.76
C ASP A 325 -17.01 5.20 -28.61
N LEU A 326 -17.40 4.59 -27.48
CA LEU A 326 -17.26 3.16 -27.26
C LEU A 326 -18.26 2.39 -28.10
N ILE A 327 -17.77 1.50 -28.96
CA ILE A 327 -18.62 0.66 -29.83
C ILE A 327 -19.00 -0.63 -29.11
N GLU A 328 -17.99 -1.30 -28.51
CA GLU A 328 -18.13 -2.64 -27.93
C GLU A 328 -17.11 -2.84 -26.81
N SER A 329 -17.55 -3.50 -25.74
CA SER A 329 -16.68 -4.04 -24.71
C SER A 329 -17.10 -5.50 -24.49
N SER A 330 -16.15 -6.42 -24.57
CA SER A 330 -16.41 -7.85 -24.46
C SER A 330 -15.22 -8.55 -23.80
N GLU A 331 -15.32 -9.86 -23.55
CA GLU A 331 -14.18 -10.67 -23.05
C GLU A 331 -12.95 -10.67 -23.98
N SER A 332 -13.12 -10.29 -25.25
CA SER A 332 -12.03 -10.20 -26.23
C SER A 332 -11.33 -8.83 -26.25
N GLY A 333 -11.76 -7.88 -25.42
CA GLY A 333 -11.24 -6.53 -25.38
C GLY A 333 -12.28 -5.45 -25.67
N SER A 334 -11.81 -4.28 -26.06
CA SER A 334 -12.66 -3.11 -26.37
C SER A 334 -12.44 -2.63 -27.80
N ARG A 335 -13.54 -2.22 -28.46
CA ARG A 335 -13.55 -1.57 -29.77
C ARG A 335 -14.19 -0.20 -29.62
N PHE A 336 -13.51 0.84 -30.13
CA PHE A 336 -13.96 2.23 -29.95
C PHE A 336 -13.54 3.11 -31.12
N ILE A 337 -14.18 4.26 -31.24
CA ILE A 337 -13.79 5.32 -32.16
C ILE A 337 -13.09 6.42 -31.35
N MET A 338 -11.90 6.80 -31.77
CA MET A 338 -11.16 7.93 -31.25
C MET A 338 -11.22 9.08 -32.24
N HIS A 339 -11.81 10.19 -31.82
CA HIS A 339 -11.73 11.45 -32.53
C HIS A 339 -10.66 12.31 -31.86
N ILE A 340 -9.61 12.64 -32.58
CA ILE A 340 -8.50 13.46 -32.08
C ILE A 340 -8.13 14.51 -33.12
N ASP A 341 -8.18 15.78 -32.70
CA ASP A 341 -8.05 16.90 -33.64
C ASP A 341 -9.09 16.76 -34.79
N GLU A 342 -8.66 16.81 -36.05
CA GLU A 342 -9.52 16.61 -37.22
C GLU A 342 -9.61 15.15 -37.69
N SER A 343 -8.99 14.21 -36.95
CA SER A 343 -8.84 12.82 -37.38
C SER A 343 -9.77 11.88 -36.62
N THR A 344 -10.20 10.82 -37.29
CA THR A 344 -11.04 9.76 -36.70
C THR A 344 -10.40 8.40 -36.95
N LEU A 345 -10.23 7.61 -35.89
CA LEU A 345 -9.64 6.28 -35.90
C LEU A 345 -10.61 5.27 -35.28
N VAL A 346 -10.80 4.13 -35.94
CA VAL A 346 -11.52 2.99 -35.38
C VAL A 346 -10.51 2.01 -34.81
N LEU A 347 -10.49 1.87 -33.51
CA LEU A 347 -9.45 1.17 -32.77
C LEU A 347 -9.98 -0.06 -32.07
N LYS A 348 -9.09 -1.05 -31.89
CA LYS A 348 -9.33 -2.27 -31.11
C LYS A 348 -8.17 -2.50 -30.17
N THR A 349 -8.47 -2.93 -28.94
CA THR A 349 -7.44 -3.25 -27.93
C THR A 349 -7.87 -4.47 -27.12
N ALA A 350 -6.90 -5.23 -26.60
CA ALA A 350 -7.16 -6.33 -25.66
C ALA A 350 -7.55 -5.85 -24.24
N LEU A 351 -7.49 -4.55 -23.99
CA LEU A 351 -7.82 -3.98 -22.68
C LEU A 351 -9.33 -3.96 -22.47
N LEU A 352 -9.75 -4.33 -21.26
CA LEU A 352 -11.16 -4.43 -20.90
C LEU A 352 -11.67 -3.12 -20.29
N GLY A 353 -12.88 -2.77 -20.67
CA GLY A 353 -13.67 -1.72 -20.03
C GLY A 353 -13.35 -0.30 -20.49
N GLU A 354 -14.38 0.52 -20.49
CA GLU A 354 -14.35 1.91 -20.94
C GLU A 354 -13.29 2.76 -20.22
N HIS A 355 -13.08 2.53 -18.92
CA HIS A 355 -12.07 3.28 -18.16
C HIS A 355 -10.62 3.06 -18.68
N ASN A 356 -10.31 1.86 -19.21
CA ASN A 356 -9.01 1.61 -19.84
C ASN A 356 -8.92 2.30 -21.21
N VAL A 357 -10.02 2.36 -21.96
CA VAL A 357 -10.10 3.13 -23.20
C VAL A 357 -9.84 4.62 -22.91
N MET A 358 -10.48 5.20 -21.89
CA MET A 358 -10.23 6.59 -21.49
C MET A 358 -8.78 6.83 -21.06
N ASN A 359 -8.17 5.89 -20.35
CA ASN A 359 -6.75 5.97 -19.98
C ASN A 359 -5.83 5.91 -21.23
N LEU A 360 -6.16 5.09 -22.24
CA LEU A 360 -5.45 5.04 -23.52
C LEU A 360 -5.53 6.39 -24.24
N MET A 361 -6.70 7.01 -24.25
CA MET A 361 -6.92 8.27 -24.95
C MET A 361 -6.18 9.45 -24.30
N LEU A 362 -6.11 9.48 -22.95
CA LEU A 362 -5.27 10.44 -22.23
C LEU A 362 -3.79 10.29 -22.63
N ALA A 363 -3.31 9.06 -22.71
CA ALA A 363 -1.95 8.76 -23.13
C ALA A 363 -1.73 9.11 -24.61
N ALA A 364 -2.65 8.74 -25.49
CA ALA A 364 -2.62 9.03 -26.93
C ALA A 364 -2.61 10.53 -27.22
N THR A 365 -3.43 11.32 -26.51
CA THR A 365 -3.45 12.78 -26.64
C THR A 365 -2.10 13.40 -26.32
N MET A 366 -1.46 12.98 -25.22
CA MET A 366 -0.12 13.46 -24.88
C MET A 366 0.93 13.00 -25.90
N ALA A 367 0.89 11.73 -26.33
CA ALA A 367 1.81 11.18 -27.32
C ALA A 367 1.69 11.90 -28.66
N TYR A 368 0.46 12.13 -29.13
CA TYR A 368 0.18 12.90 -30.37
C TYR A 368 0.78 14.31 -30.32
N LYS A 369 0.56 15.03 -29.21
CA LYS A 369 1.12 16.39 -29.02
C LYS A 369 2.65 16.40 -28.90
N LEU A 370 3.27 15.30 -28.51
CA LEU A 370 4.73 15.10 -28.51
C LEU A 370 5.27 14.60 -29.86
N GLY A 371 4.41 14.50 -30.88
CA GLY A 371 4.77 14.20 -32.24
C GLY A 371 4.95 12.71 -32.56
N ILE A 372 4.20 11.84 -31.87
CA ILE A 372 3.98 10.46 -32.30
C ILE A 372 2.88 10.48 -33.35
N SER A 373 3.06 9.82 -34.46
CA SER A 373 2.08 9.77 -35.56
C SER A 373 0.84 8.94 -35.14
N LEU A 374 -0.30 9.22 -35.77
CA LEU A 374 -1.54 8.50 -35.48
C LEU A 374 -1.43 7.00 -35.80
N GLY A 375 -0.66 6.61 -36.83
CA GLY A 375 -0.39 5.21 -37.15
C GLY A 375 0.42 4.49 -36.05
N GLU A 376 1.45 5.15 -35.50
CA GLU A 376 2.24 4.61 -34.38
C GLU A 376 1.38 4.50 -33.09
N ILE A 377 0.48 5.46 -32.84
CA ILE A 377 -0.48 5.41 -31.72
C ILE A 377 -1.45 4.24 -31.90
N GLU A 378 -2.00 4.04 -33.11
CA GLU A 378 -2.84 2.91 -33.44
C GLU A 378 -2.13 1.58 -33.22
N ASP A 379 -0.92 1.41 -33.75
CA ASP A 379 -0.08 0.23 -33.53
C ASP A 379 0.16 -0.03 -32.04
N ALA A 380 0.47 1.01 -31.28
CA ALA A 380 0.67 0.89 -29.84
C ALA A 380 -0.60 0.42 -29.11
N ILE A 381 -1.77 0.95 -29.46
CA ILE A 381 -3.07 0.61 -28.85
C ILE A 381 -3.46 -0.84 -29.15
N ILE A 382 -3.30 -1.29 -30.39
CA ILE A 382 -3.60 -2.66 -30.83
C ILE A 382 -2.74 -3.67 -30.07
N ASN A 383 -1.43 -3.34 -29.89
CA ASN A 383 -0.46 -4.20 -29.24
C ASN A 383 -0.37 -3.99 -27.70
N MET A 384 -1.21 -3.12 -27.13
CA MET A 384 -1.17 -2.80 -25.71
C MET A 384 -1.53 -4.02 -24.85
N LYS A 385 -0.64 -4.32 -23.90
CA LYS A 385 -0.84 -5.43 -22.98
C LYS A 385 -1.54 -4.96 -21.70
N PRO A 386 -2.41 -5.79 -21.13
CA PRO A 386 -2.97 -5.55 -19.80
C PRO A 386 -1.86 -5.34 -18.76
N ILE A 387 -2.11 -4.45 -17.83
CA ILE A 387 -1.19 -4.21 -16.70
C ILE A 387 -1.55 -5.22 -15.60
N PRO A 388 -0.56 -5.96 -15.05
CA PRO A 388 -0.83 -6.94 -14.00
C PRO A 388 -1.62 -6.34 -12.83
N HIS A 389 -2.63 -7.06 -12.38
CA HIS A 389 -3.53 -6.67 -11.29
C HIS A 389 -4.38 -5.41 -11.53
N ARG A 390 -4.59 -5.02 -12.80
CA ARG A 390 -5.40 -3.88 -13.21
C ARG A 390 -6.46 -4.33 -14.22
N LEU A 391 -7.47 -5.02 -13.73
CA LEU A 391 -8.52 -5.65 -14.53
C LEU A 391 -7.92 -6.55 -15.65
N GLU A 392 -6.93 -7.33 -15.27
CA GLU A 392 -6.23 -8.27 -16.13
C GLU A 392 -7.06 -9.54 -16.28
N LEU A 393 -7.34 -9.95 -17.52
CA LEU A 393 -7.98 -11.25 -17.80
C LEU A 393 -6.94 -12.36 -17.82
N ILE A 394 -7.07 -13.30 -16.90
CA ILE A 394 -6.25 -14.50 -16.80
C ILE A 394 -7.16 -15.73 -17.07
N LYS A 395 -6.87 -16.51 -18.10
CA LYS A 395 -7.56 -17.77 -18.38
C LYS A 395 -6.91 -18.91 -17.61
N SER A 396 -7.66 -19.54 -16.71
CA SER A 396 -7.21 -20.68 -15.90
C SER A 396 -8.08 -21.90 -16.18
N GLY A 397 -7.67 -22.75 -17.13
CA GLY A 397 -8.52 -23.82 -17.66
C GLY A 397 -9.78 -23.24 -18.29
N ASN A 398 -10.96 -23.68 -17.83
CA ASN A 398 -12.25 -23.18 -18.28
C ASN A 398 -12.84 -22.07 -17.40
N VAL A 399 -12.03 -21.43 -16.55
CA VAL A 399 -12.45 -20.32 -15.68
C VAL A 399 -11.74 -19.05 -16.12
N ASN A 400 -12.49 -17.96 -16.26
CA ASN A 400 -11.96 -16.63 -16.47
C ASN A 400 -11.71 -15.96 -15.11
N ILE A 401 -10.52 -15.37 -14.91
CA ILE A 401 -10.20 -14.60 -13.71
C ILE A 401 -9.92 -13.15 -14.13
N LEU A 402 -10.75 -12.24 -13.67
CA LEU A 402 -10.53 -10.80 -13.79
C LEU A 402 -9.78 -10.32 -12.54
N ASP A 403 -8.50 -10.06 -12.68
CA ASP A 403 -7.63 -9.64 -11.57
C ASP A 403 -7.56 -8.11 -11.48
N ASP A 404 -8.28 -7.53 -10.52
CA ASP A 404 -8.23 -6.10 -10.15
C ASP A 404 -7.84 -5.92 -8.69
N THR A 405 -6.77 -6.64 -8.30
CA THR A 405 -6.35 -6.73 -6.89
C THR A 405 -5.39 -5.62 -6.45
N PHE A 406 -4.89 -4.76 -7.33
CA PHE A 406 -3.85 -3.78 -6.95
C PHE A 406 -4.33 -2.71 -5.96
N ASN A 407 -5.48 -2.12 -6.20
CA ASN A 407 -6.09 -1.09 -5.35
C ASN A 407 -7.54 -0.89 -5.77
N CYS A 408 -8.45 -0.81 -4.82
CA CYS A 408 -9.87 -0.65 -5.07
C CYS A 408 -10.40 0.63 -4.44
N ASN A 409 -11.15 1.39 -5.23
CA ASN A 409 -11.96 2.53 -4.79
C ASN A 409 -13.38 2.40 -5.37
N PRO A 410 -14.36 3.21 -4.92
CA PRO A 410 -15.75 3.06 -5.37
C PRO A 410 -15.93 3.08 -6.89
N GLN A 411 -15.24 3.97 -7.59
CA GLN A 411 -15.31 4.10 -9.05
C GLN A 411 -14.64 2.92 -9.76
N GLY A 412 -13.46 2.49 -9.29
CA GLY A 412 -12.77 1.31 -9.85
C GLY A 412 -13.57 0.03 -9.67
N ALA A 413 -14.20 -0.17 -8.50
CA ALA A 413 -15.07 -1.31 -8.25
C ALA A 413 -16.27 -1.33 -9.19
N GLU A 414 -16.89 -0.18 -9.43
CA GLU A 414 -18.01 -0.06 -10.37
C GLU A 414 -17.58 -0.38 -11.80
N CYS A 415 -16.47 0.15 -12.25
CA CYS A 415 -15.90 -0.18 -13.57
C CYS A 415 -15.62 -1.68 -13.73
N ALA A 416 -15.04 -2.31 -12.70
CA ALA A 416 -14.75 -3.75 -12.73
C ALA A 416 -16.03 -4.60 -12.75
N LEU A 417 -17.06 -4.21 -12.00
CA LEU A 417 -18.36 -4.88 -12.03
C LEU A 417 -19.06 -4.72 -13.38
N ASN A 418 -18.97 -3.54 -14.01
CA ASN A 418 -19.51 -3.33 -15.36
C ASN A 418 -18.83 -4.24 -16.39
N VAL A 419 -17.49 -4.40 -16.29
CA VAL A 419 -16.78 -5.37 -17.15
C VAL A 419 -17.20 -6.80 -16.85
N LEU A 420 -17.34 -7.19 -15.57
CA LEU A 420 -17.81 -8.54 -15.21
C LEU A 420 -19.19 -8.85 -15.82
N LYS A 421 -20.06 -7.84 -15.94
CA LYS A 421 -21.40 -7.97 -16.52
C LYS A 421 -21.36 -8.41 -17.98
N GLU A 422 -20.34 -8.03 -18.74
CA GLU A 422 -20.16 -8.35 -20.17
C GLU A 422 -19.72 -9.81 -20.42
N PHE A 423 -19.36 -10.55 -19.38
CA PHE A 423 -18.95 -11.95 -19.50
C PHE A 423 -20.15 -12.88 -19.45
N ASP A 424 -20.08 -13.96 -20.22
CA ASP A 424 -21.05 -15.05 -20.16
C ASP A 424 -20.83 -15.96 -18.95
N GLY A 425 -21.79 -16.84 -18.68
CA GLY A 425 -21.74 -17.81 -17.60
C GLY A 425 -21.95 -17.19 -16.22
N ARG A 426 -21.59 -17.94 -15.17
CA ARG A 426 -21.79 -17.53 -13.78
C ARG A 426 -20.72 -16.52 -13.35
N LYS A 427 -21.16 -15.43 -12.76
CA LYS A 427 -20.34 -14.31 -12.33
C LYS A 427 -20.08 -14.36 -10.82
N ILE A 428 -18.82 -14.39 -10.45
CA ILE A 428 -18.39 -14.55 -9.07
C ILE A 428 -17.53 -13.36 -8.67
N VAL A 429 -17.81 -12.75 -7.53
CA VAL A 429 -16.98 -11.66 -6.97
C VAL A 429 -16.29 -12.11 -5.69
N LEU A 430 -14.96 -11.97 -5.64
CA LEU A 430 -14.16 -12.17 -4.45
C LEU A 430 -13.61 -10.83 -3.98
N THR A 431 -13.91 -10.44 -2.73
CA THR A 431 -13.43 -9.16 -2.19
C THR A 431 -13.23 -9.19 -0.68
N PRO A 432 -12.18 -8.52 -0.16
CA PRO A 432 -12.04 -8.19 1.25
C PRO A 432 -12.67 -6.82 1.61
N GLY A 433 -13.28 -6.13 0.65
CA GLY A 433 -13.83 -4.79 0.77
C GLY A 433 -12.82 -3.67 0.48
N MET A 434 -13.32 -2.44 0.49
CA MET A 434 -12.54 -1.21 0.29
C MET A 434 -12.07 -0.65 1.62
N ILE A 435 -10.92 0.04 1.62
CA ILE A 435 -10.27 0.64 2.80
C ILE A 435 -9.84 2.08 2.49
N GLU A 436 -9.37 2.80 3.52
CA GLU A 436 -8.85 4.18 3.42
C GLU A 436 -9.93 5.23 3.00
N LEU A 437 -11.21 4.92 3.23
CA LEU A 437 -12.34 5.80 2.90
C LEU A 437 -12.82 6.63 4.12
N GLY A 438 -12.14 6.53 5.27
CA GLY A 438 -12.52 7.26 6.49
C GLY A 438 -13.93 6.91 6.96
N ASP A 439 -14.72 7.91 7.34
CA ASP A 439 -16.08 7.71 7.83
C ASP A 439 -17.04 7.11 6.77
N ALA A 440 -16.72 7.30 5.48
CA ALA A 440 -17.49 6.74 4.37
C ALA A 440 -17.21 5.23 4.12
N GLU A 441 -16.22 4.62 4.77
CA GLU A 441 -15.81 3.23 4.49
C GLU A 441 -16.98 2.23 4.65
N LYS A 442 -17.79 2.41 5.69
CA LYS A 442 -18.91 1.52 5.96
C LYS A 442 -20.03 1.68 4.93
N SER A 443 -20.40 2.90 4.58
CA SER A 443 -21.44 3.20 3.59
C SER A 443 -21.03 2.79 2.17
N GLU A 444 -19.78 3.04 1.78
CA GLU A 444 -19.27 2.65 0.46
C GLU A 444 -19.17 1.13 0.31
N ASN A 445 -18.76 0.41 1.35
CA ASN A 445 -18.77 -1.04 1.34
C ASN A 445 -20.20 -1.62 1.31
N TYR A 446 -21.18 -0.98 1.96
CA TYR A 446 -22.58 -1.35 1.83
C TYR A 446 -23.09 -1.16 0.39
N LEU A 447 -22.78 -0.02 -0.23
CA LEU A 447 -23.12 0.25 -1.63
C LEU A 447 -22.43 -0.74 -2.59
N LEU A 448 -21.17 -1.11 -2.31
CA LEU A 448 -20.48 -2.16 -3.06
C LEU A 448 -21.26 -3.48 -3.00
N GLY A 449 -21.75 -3.87 -1.83
CA GLY A 449 -22.59 -5.07 -1.68
C GLY A 449 -23.85 -5.03 -2.55
N ARG A 450 -24.53 -3.89 -2.61
CA ARG A 450 -25.70 -3.70 -3.48
C ARG A 450 -25.36 -3.79 -4.97
N LYS A 451 -24.22 -3.19 -5.38
CA LYS A 451 -23.74 -3.28 -6.77
C LYS A 451 -23.35 -4.70 -7.15
N ILE A 452 -22.72 -5.44 -6.26
CA ILE A 452 -22.41 -6.87 -6.46
C ILE A 452 -23.70 -7.67 -6.62
N ALA A 453 -24.72 -7.41 -5.80
CA ALA A 453 -26.01 -8.10 -5.90
C ALA A 453 -26.70 -7.93 -7.26
N ALA A 454 -26.48 -6.82 -7.94
CA ALA A 454 -27.06 -6.54 -9.25
C ALA A 454 -26.33 -7.24 -10.42
N VAL A 455 -25.12 -7.78 -10.20
CA VAL A 455 -24.27 -8.30 -11.28
C VAL A 455 -23.85 -9.75 -11.07
N ALA A 456 -23.51 -10.12 -9.83
CA ALA A 456 -22.92 -11.41 -9.52
C ALA A 456 -23.96 -12.47 -9.14
N ASP A 457 -23.63 -13.74 -9.43
CA ASP A 457 -24.39 -14.92 -9.01
C ASP A 457 -23.85 -15.50 -7.70
N ARG A 458 -22.57 -15.23 -7.36
CA ARG A 458 -21.90 -15.70 -6.15
C ARG A 458 -20.96 -14.63 -5.58
N ALA A 459 -20.92 -14.52 -4.24
CA ALA A 459 -20.04 -13.61 -3.53
C ALA A 459 -19.12 -14.37 -2.56
N ILE A 460 -17.82 -14.11 -2.62
CA ILE A 460 -16.79 -14.66 -1.73
C ILE A 460 -16.19 -13.50 -0.95
N LEU A 461 -16.46 -13.42 0.35
CA LEU A 461 -16.07 -12.33 1.22
C LEU A 461 -14.88 -12.76 2.10
N ILE A 462 -13.85 -11.91 2.19
CA ILE A 462 -12.65 -12.20 2.96
C ILE A 462 -12.59 -11.34 4.22
N GLY A 463 -12.68 -11.99 5.41
CA GLY A 463 -12.66 -11.32 6.72
C GLY A 463 -14.05 -10.87 7.17
N ALA A 464 -14.77 -11.73 7.89
CA ALA A 464 -16.18 -11.56 8.30
C ALA A 464 -16.52 -10.20 8.91
N ASN A 465 -15.69 -9.69 9.84
CA ASN A 465 -15.97 -8.42 10.52
C ASN A 465 -15.89 -7.21 9.58
N ARG A 466 -14.99 -7.25 8.61
CA ARG A 466 -14.78 -6.14 7.68
C ARG A 466 -15.82 -6.14 6.58
N THR A 467 -16.13 -7.30 6.05
CA THR A 467 -17.07 -7.45 4.94
C THR A 467 -18.53 -7.46 5.38
N LYS A 468 -18.80 -7.26 6.69
CA LYS A 468 -20.16 -7.17 7.20
C LYS A 468 -21.02 -6.12 6.48
N PRO A 469 -20.55 -4.88 6.19
CA PRO A 469 -21.36 -3.93 5.43
C PRO A 469 -21.64 -4.42 3.99
N ILE A 470 -20.69 -5.13 3.35
CA ILE A 470 -20.91 -5.72 2.01
C ILE A 470 -21.98 -6.80 2.08
N TYR A 471 -21.91 -7.68 3.08
CA TYR A 471 -22.94 -8.69 3.32
C TYR A 471 -24.33 -8.07 3.51
N GLU A 472 -24.43 -7.03 4.36
CA GLU A 472 -25.68 -6.27 4.58
C GLU A 472 -26.20 -5.66 3.25
N GLY A 473 -25.29 -5.14 2.42
CA GLY A 473 -25.61 -4.60 1.10
C GLY A 473 -26.08 -5.66 0.11
N LEU A 474 -25.47 -6.85 0.09
CA LEU A 474 -25.87 -8.00 -0.71
C LEU A 474 -27.31 -8.43 -0.37
N ILE A 475 -27.60 -8.63 0.92
CA ILE A 475 -28.94 -9.03 1.38
C ILE A 475 -29.97 -7.95 1.02
N SER A 476 -29.67 -6.68 1.27
CA SER A 476 -30.55 -5.55 0.91
C SER A 476 -30.79 -5.45 -0.60
N GLY A 477 -29.83 -5.92 -1.43
CA GLY A 477 -29.95 -6.03 -2.88
C GLY A 477 -30.71 -7.27 -3.37
N GLY A 478 -31.23 -8.10 -2.46
CA GLY A 478 -31.98 -9.33 -2.81
C GLY A 478 -31.10 -10.52 -3.19
N PHE A 479 -29.81 -10.50 -2.84
CA PHE A 479 -28.88 -11.57 -3.15
C PHE A 479 -29.21 -12.85 -2.39
N ASN A 480 -29.05 -14.01 -3.03
CA ASN A 480 -29.29 -15.31 -2.40
C ASN A 480 -28.23 -15.58 -1.33
N GLU A 481 -28.63 -15.66 -0.07
CA GLU A 481 -27.72 -15.87 1.06
C GLU A 481 -26.92 -17.18 0.96
N ARG A 482 -27.46 -18.22 0.32
CA ARG A 482 -26.77 -19.50 0.08
C ARG A 482 -25.58 -19.38 -0.88
N GLU A 483 -25.51 -18.33 -1.65
CA GLU A 483 -24.42 -18.02 -2.60
C GLU A 483 -23.39 -17.03 -2.02
N ILE A 484 -23.49 -16.68 -0.71
CA ILE A 484 -22.53 -15.85 -0.01
C ILE A 484 -21.60 -16.74 0.83
N PHE A 485 -20.32 -16.73 0.50
CA PHE A 485 -19.29 -17.50 1.21
C PHE A 485 -18.33 -16.56 1.92
N ILE A 486 -18.10 -16.79 3.22
CA ILE A 486 -17.25 -15.93 4.05
C ILE A 486 -16.06 -16.75 4.55
N PHE A 487 -14.84 -16.27 4.23
CA PHE A 487 -13.59 -16.89 4.66
C PHE A 487 -12.77 -15.92 5.52
N GLU A 488 -12.00 -16.45 6.46
CA GLU A 488 -11.11 -15.62 7.30
C GLU A 488 -9.93 -15.05 6.50
N THR A 489 -9.39 -15.83 5.55
CA THR A 489 -8.22 -15.47 4.74
C THR A 489 -8.41 -15.85 3.28
N LEU A 490 -7.65 -15.18 2.41
CA LEU A 490 -7.64 -15.47 0.98
C LEU A 490 -7.13 -16.89 0.70
N GLU A 491 -6.15 -17.40 1.47
CA GLU A 491 -5.63 -18.76 1.33
C GLU A 491 -6.73 -19.81 1.58
N LYS A 492 -7.56 -19.59 2.63
CA LYS A 492 -8.71 -20.46 2.90
C LYS A 492 -9.74 -20.42 1.78
N ALA A 493 -9.98 -19.24 1.17
CA ALA A 493 -10.86 -19.15 0.00
C ALA A 493 -10.28 -19.88 -1.19
N LYS A 494 -8.98 -19.67 -1.50
CA LYS A 494 -8.30 -20.34 -2.62
C LYS A 494 -8.28 -21.85 -2.50
N SER A 495 -8.12 -22.41 -1.30
CA SER A 495 -8.18 -23.87 -1.09
C SER A 495 -9.56 -24.48 -1.31
N ASN A 496 -10.61 -23.66 -1.42
CA ASN A 496 -11.98 -24.08 -1.73
C ASN A 496 -12.42 -23.74 -3.16
N PHE A 497 -11.55 -23.19 -4.01
CA PHE A 497 -11.92 -22.77 -5.37
C PHE A 497 -12.47 -23.92 -6.21
N SER A 498 -11.96 -25.14 -6.05
CA SER A 498 -12.48 -26.33 -6.77
C SER A 498 -13.96 -26.65 -6.47
N ALA A 499 -14.44 -26.27 -5.28
CA ALA A 499 -15.85 -26.42 -4.89
C ALA A 499 -16.71 -25.19 -5.23
N LEU A 500 -16.07 -24.01 -5.33
CA LEU A 500 -16.76 -22.74 -5.54
C LEU A 500 -16.84 -22.34 -7.01
N LEU A 501 -15.88 -22.76 -7.85
CA LEU A 501 -15.78 -22.39 -9.26
C LEU A 501 -16.07 -23.60 -10.14
N GLY A 502 -16.78 -23.38 -11.22
CA GLY A 502 -17.08 -24.38 -12.27
C GLY A 502 -16.56 -23.92 -13.63
N GLY A 503 -16.58 -24.82 -14.60
CA GLY A 503 -16.22 -24.48 -15.99
C GLY A 503 -17.19 -23.44 -16.56
N GLY A 504 -16.66 -22.41 -17.21
CA GLY A 504 -17.42 -21.29 -17.76
C GLY A 504 -17.68 -20.15 -16.78
N ASP A 505 -17.22 -20.26 -15.52
CA ASP A 505 -17.35 -19.18 -14.54
C ASP A 505 -16.37 -18.03 -14.81
N THR A 506 -16.78 -16.82 -14.46
CA THR A 506 -15.90 -15.64 -14.42
C THR A 506 -15.78 -15.13 -12.99
N LEU A 507 -14.55 -15.19 -12.44
CA LEU A 507 -14.20 -14.71 -11.11
C LEU A 507 -13.57 -13.32 -11.17
N LEU A 508 -14.24 -12.31 -10.65
CA LEU A 508 -13.65 -11.00 -10.41
C LEU A 508 -13.01 -10.97 -9.01
N MET A 509 -11.71 -10.71 -8.97
CA MET A 509 -10.96 -10.49 -7.74
C MET A 509 -10.79 -8.98 -7.52
N LEU A 510 -11.55 -8.42 -6.59
CA LEU A 510 -11.51 -6.98 -6.24
C LEU A 510 -10.69 -6.78 -4.96
N ASN A 511 -9.62 -6.00 -5.10
CA ASN A 511 -8.73 -5.61 -4.00
C ASN A 511 -7.90 -6.75 -3.40
N ASP A 512 -6.68 -6.44 -2.96
CA ASP A 512 -5.87 -7.27 -2.06
C ASP A 512 -5.37 -6.40 -0.91
N LEU A 513 -5.80 -6.73 0.30
CA LEU A 513 -5.48 -5.93 1.47
C LEU A 513 -4.02 -6.11 1.88
N PRO A 514 -3.34 -5.02 2.22
CA PRO A 514 -2.03 -5.09 2.86
C PRO A 514 -2.11 -5.73 4.26
N ASP A 515 -0.98 -6.25 4.76
CA ASP A 515 -0.89 -6.97 6.05
C ASP A 515 -1.35 -6.19 7.29
N ASN A 516 -1.57 -4.88 7.16
CA ASN A 516 -1.99 -4.02 8.27
C ASN A 516 -3.51 -4.07 8.55
N TYR A 517 -4.25 -4.66 7.62
CA TYR A 517 -5.71 -4.66 7.64
C TYR A 517 -6.29 -6.05 7.86
#